data_7034cc542d4df2c22fcba348cd999a32
#
_entry.id   7034cc542d4df2c22fcba348cd999a32
#
_cell.length_a   1.000
_cell.length_b   1.000
_cell.length_c   1.000
_cell.angle_alpha   90.00
_cell.angle_beta   90.00
_cell.angle_gamma   90.00
#
_symmetry.space_group_name_H-M   'P 1'
#
loop_
_entity.id
_entity.type
_entity.pdbx_description
1 polymer ?
#
loop_
_entity_poly.entity_id
_entity_poly.type
_entity_poly.pdbx_seq_one_letter_code
_entity_poly.pdbx_strand_id
1 'polypeptide(L)'
;ILERSEGSTFSSITPMGKHFENRPETTDEVRTWLRTASNEPTITDGDGRFQWVEHPVTLYPFGRPLPADIHQRGIGDCCAVASFASMAFVHPDFIQSIIKDNGDKTYTISMYDPMGKPIEVSVTSKFLSNENGDHFTSCGKNVVLNWGTVLEKALMKYRHVYWKNYNLGGIPQQEVNPLFTGKGDLVYCWGPGKLTNEEMTKVVRTGLA
;
A
#
# COMPACT_ATOMS: atom_id res chain seq x y z
N ILE A 1 -25.14 9.69 0.96
CA ILE A 1 -24.71 10.42 -0.26
C ILE A 1 -24.80 11.90 0.10
N LEU A 2 -23.64 12.56 0.24
CA LEU A 2 -23.57 14.01 0.45
C LEU A 2 -23.89 14.69 -0.90
N GLU A 3 -25.03 15.34 -1.00
CA GLU A 3 -25.30 16.21 -2.14
C GLU A 3 -24.29 17.37 -2.15
N ARG A 4 -23.76 17.67 -3.31
CA ARG A 4 -22.88 18.80 -3.56
C ARG A 4 -23.60 20.10 -3.19
N SER A 5 -23.22 20.75 -2.09
CA SER A 5 -23.56 22.16 -1.91
C SER A 5 -22.68 23.00 -2.82
N GLU A 6 -23.28 23.95 -3.54
CA GLU A 6 -22.52 24.94 -4.32
C GLU A 6 -21.50 25.62 -3.40
N GLY A 7 -20.22 25.51 -3.75
CA GLY A 7 -19.10 26.08 -3.00
C GLY A 7 -18.22 25.08 -2.23
N SER A 8 -18.57 23.81 -2.11
CA SER A 8 -17.68 22.80 -1.49
C SER A 8 -16.69 22.25 -2.51
N THR A 9 -15.41 22.48 -2.26
CA THR A 9 -14.34 21.89 -3.06
C THR A 9 -14.14 20.44 -2.64
N PHE A 10 -14.87 19.51 -3.25
CA PHE A 10 -14.54 18.11 -3.21
C PHE A 10 -13.45 17.83 -4.23
N SER A 11 -12.30 17.40 -3.78
CA SER A 11 -11.36 16.73 -4.65
C SER A 11 -11.77 15.27 -4.72
N SER A 12 -12.58 14.88 -5.71
CA SER A 12 -12.76 13.46 -6.00
C SER A 12 -11.50 12.95 -6.66
N ILE A 13 -10.81 12.03 -6.03
CA ILE A 13 -9.86 11.19 -6.71
C ILE A 13 -10.70 10.21 -7.52
N THR A 14 -10.94 10.61 -8.74
CA THR A 14 -11.58 9.73 -9.71
C THR A 14 -10.69 8.52 -9.97
N PRO A 15 -11.27 7.41 -10.51
CA PRO A 15 -10.61 6.14 -10.74
C PRO A 15 -9.17 6.31 -11.18
N MET A 16 -8.31 5.45 -10.70
CA MET A 16 -6.83 5.49 -10.81
C MET A 16 -6.27 6.04 -12.13
N GLY A 17 -7.09 6.17 -13.08
CA GLY A 17 -6.78 6.66 -14.36
C GLY A 17 -6.52 8.17 -14.53
N LYS A 18 -6.84 9.06 -13.61
CA LYS A 18 -6.73 10.53 -13.84
C LYS A 18 -5.63 11.25 -13.05
N HIS A 19 -4.98 10.58 -12.08
CA HIS A 19 -3.95 11.21 -11.25
C HIS A 19 -2.56 11.22 -11.86
N PHE A 20 -2.33 10.45 -12.89
CA PHE A 20 -1.02 10.36 -13.51
C PHE A 20 -1.08 11.02 -14.89
N GLU A 21 -0.60 12.23 -15.00
CA GLU A 21 -0.48 12.93 -16.29
C GLU A 21 0.40 12.15 -17.29
N ASN A 22 1.35 11.38 -16.77
CA ASN A 22 2.19 10.44 -17.52
C ASN A 22 2.04 9.04 -16.93
N ARG A 23 0.95 8.33 -17.27
CA ARG A 23 0.73 6.96 -16.80
C ARG A 23 1.63 6.00 -17.53
N PRO A 24 2.54 5.31 -16.83
CA PRO A 24 3.28 4.26 -17.46
C PRO A 24 2.32 3.13 -17.85
N GLU A 25 2.36 2.76 -19.12
CA GLU A 25 1.62 1.61 -19.61
C GLU A 25 2.18 0.33 -19.00
N THR A 26 1.30 -0.59 -18.65
CA THR A 26 1.70 -1.91 -18.15
C THR A 26 1.94 -2.84 -19.34
N THR A 27 3.19 -2.90 -19.78
CA THR A 27 3.62 -3.83 -20.85
C THR A 27 3.69 -5.27 -20.35
N ASP A 28 3.81 -6.23 -21.25
CA ASP A 28 3.97 -7.64 -20.87
C ASP A 28 5.27 -7.90 -20.13
N GLU A 29 6.34 -7.16 -20.43
CA GLU A 29 7.60 -7.21 -19.69
C GLU A 29 7.41 -6.74 -18.25
N VAL A 30 6.67 -5.66 -18.04
CA VAL A 30 6.34 -5.15 -16.71
C VAL A 30 5.50 -6.17 -15.94
N ARG A 31 4.51 -6.78 -16.56
CA ARG A 31 3.68 -7.83 -15.95
C ARG A 31 4.53 -9.03 -15.55
N THR A 32 5.41 -9.48 -16.44
CA THR A 32 6.32 -10.59 -16.18
C THR A 32 7.28 -10.27 -15.03
N TRP A 33 7.83 -9.06 -15.02
CA TRP A 33 8.71 -8.61 -13.95
C TRP A 33 8.02 -8.59 -12.59
N LEU A 34 6.80 -8.06 -12.52
CA LEU A 34 6.01 -8.01 -11.28
C LEU A 34 5.62 -9.41 -10.78
N ARG A 35 5.30 -10.35 -11.68
CA ARG A 35 4.95 -11.74 -11.35
C ARG A 35 6.14 -12.59 -10.92
N THR A 36 7.35 -12.22 -11.29
CA THR A 36 8.57 -12.95 -10.92
C THR A 36 8.97 -12.55 -9.50
N ALA A 37 8.72 -13.41 -8.53
CA ALA A 37 8.93 -13.12 -7.11
C ALA A 37 10.39 -12.73 -6.78
N SER A 38 11.36 -13.36 -7.45
CA SER A 38 12.80 -13.13 -7.25
C SER A 38 13.30 -11.79 -7.79
N ASN A 39 12.50 -11.06 -8.58
CA ASN A 39 12.83 -9.72 -9.02
C ASN A 39 12.66 -8.74 -7.85
N GLU A 40 13.75 -8.38 -7.20
CA GLU A 40 13.74 -7.41 -6.12
C GLU A 40 13.93 -5.98 -6.65
N PRO A 41 13.32 -4.96 -6.04
CA PRO A 41 13.62 -3.57 -6.35
C PRO A 41 15.10 -3.27 -6.15
N THR A 42 15.69 -2.47 -7.04
CA THR A 42 17.08 -2.01 -6.87
C THR A 42 17.14 -1.05 -5.68
N ILE A 43 18.00 -1.35 -4.72
CA ILE A 43 18.25 -0.46 -3.59
C ILE A 43 19.14 0.68 -4.07
N THR A 44 18.63 1.91 -4.01
CA THR A 44 19.30 3.13 -4.46
C THR A 44 19.82 4.00 -3.32
N ASP A 45 19.41 3.70 -2.08
CA ASP A 45 19.71 4.50 -0.90
C ASP A 45 20.72 3.80 0.01
N GLY A 46 21.46 4.58 0.77
CA GLY A 46 22.15 4.09 1.96
C GLY A 46 23.55 3.54 1.78
N ASP A 47 24.29 3.94 0.76
CA ASP A 47 25.73 3.61 0.62
C ASP A 47 26.06 2.11 0.77
N GLY A 48 25.15 1.22 0.28
CA GLY A 48 25.33 -0.22 0.39
C GLY A 48 25.01 -0.83 1.76
N ARG A 49 24.47 -0.03 2.68
CA ARG A 49 24.10 -0.50 4.04
C ARG A 49 22.78 -1.28 4.10
N PHE A 50 22.00 -1.27 3.01
CA PHE A 50 20.74 -1.99 2.94
C PHE A 50 20.83 -3.17 1.99
N GLN A 51 20.16 -4.26 2.35
CA GLN A 51 20.12 -5.48 1.56
C GLN A 51 18.76 -6.19 1.71
N TRP A 52 18.41 -7.04 0.76
CA TRP A 52 17.26 -7.92 0.83
C TRP A 52 17.64 -9.19 1.58
N VAL A 53 17.15 -9.36 2.82
CA VAL A 53 17.43 -10.50 3.69
C VAL A 53 16.16 -11.32 3.89
N GLU A 54 16.27 -12.64 3.81
CA GLU A 54 15.16 -13.55 4.08
C GLU A 54 14.80 -13.56 5.57
N HIS A 55 13.51 -13.41 5.85
CA HIS A 55 12.95 -13.49 7.20
C HIS A 55 11.74 -14.41 7.24
N PRO A 56 11.47 -15.08 8.37
CA PRO A 56 10.25 -15.85 8.54
C PRO A 56 9.03 -14.94 8.58
N VAL A 57 7.96 -15.36 7.91
CA VAL A 57 6.68 -14.65 7.89
C VAL A 57 5.60 -15.54 8.48
N THR A 58 4.83 -15.01 9.40
CA THR A 58 3.57 -15.61 9.86
C THR A 58 2.44 -14.74 9.33
N LEU A 59 1.85 -15.14 8.21
CA LEU A 59 0.95 -14.29 7.44
C LEU A 59 -0.21 -13.74 8.28
N TYR A 60 -0.86 -14.60 9.07
CA TYR A 60 -1.97 -14.23 9.95
C TYR A 60 -1.74 -14.75 11.37
N PRO A 61 -1.00 -14.03 12.23
CA PRO A 61 -0.63 -14.51 13.57
C PRO A 61 -1.83 -14.86 14.46
N PHE A 62 -2.97 -14.21 14.20
CA PHE A 62 -4.23 -14.41 14.96
C PHE A 62 -5.35 -15.03 14.10
N GLY A 63 -4.99 -15.74 13.02
CA GLY A 63 -5.93 -16.38 12.10
C GLY A 63 -6.58 -15.44 11.09
N ARG A 64 -6.50 -14.13 11.29
CA ARG A 64 -7.01 -13.10 10.38
C ARG A 64 -6.20 -11.81 10.49
N PRO A 65 -6.26 -10.92 9.49
CA PRO A 65 -5.67 -9.59 9.58
C PRO A 65 -6.30 -8.77 10.71
N LEU A 66 -5.47 -8.14 11.52
CA LEU A 66 -5.90 -7.22 12.58
C LEU A 66 -5.15 -5.87 12.43
N PRO A 67 -5.77 -4.72 12.76
CA PRO A 67 -5.06 -3.44 12.78
C PRO A 67 -3.81 -3.45 13.66
N ALA A 68 -3.84 -4.23 14.76
CA ALA A 68 -2.72 -4.38 15.69
C ALA A 68 -1.54 -5.18 15.11
N ASP A 69 -1.67 -5.79 13.92
CA ASP A 69 -0.57 -6.44 13.23
C ASP A 69 0.36 -5.41 12.55
N ILE A 70 -0.06 -4.14 12.50
CA ILE A 70 0.65 -3.08 11.78
C ILE A 70 1.33 -2.14 12.76
N HIS A 71 2.66 -2.19 12.76
CA HIS A 71 3.53 -1.22 13.42
C HIS A 71 4.58 -0.76 12.41
N GLN A 72 4.54 0.52 12.06
CA GLN A 72 5.57 1.14 11.23
C GLN A 72 6.93 1.05 11.90
N ARG A 73 7.97 0.81 11.11
CA ARG A 73 9.35 0.79 11.60
C ARG A 73 10.21 1.81 10.84
N GLY A 74 11.28 1.38 10.20
CA GLY A 74 12.26 2.28 9.59
C GLY A 74 11.89 2.85 8.22
N ILE A 75 10.86 2.32 7.55
CA ILE A 75 10.39 2.84 6.28
C ILE A 75 9.41 3.99 6.54
N GLY A 76 9.61 5.12 5.85
CA GLY A 76 8.80 6.34 6.02
C GLY A 76 7.44 6.29 5.31
N ASP A 77 6.67 5.24 5.47
CA ASP A 77 5.45 4.90 4.74
C ASP A 77 4.16 4.99 5.58
N CYS A 78 4.11 5.88 6.54
CA CYS A 78 3.00 6.02 7.49
C CYS A 78 1.61 6.01 6.83
N CYS A 79 1.45 6.61 5.66
CA CYS A 79 0.19 6.62 4.93
C CYS A 79 -0.18 5.22 4.40
N ALA A 80 0.79 4.44 3.94
CA ALA A 80 0.56 3.07 3.47
C ALA A 80 0.14 2.16 4.64
N VAL A 81 0.90 2.16 5.73
CA VAL A 81 0.60 1.31 6.89
C VAL A 81 -0.71 1.72 7.59
N ALA A 82 -1.06 3.01 7.61
CA ALA A 82 -2.35 3.48 8.07
C ALA A 82 -3.51 2.97 7.20
N SER A 83 -3.32 2.94 5.87
CA SER A 83 -4.29 2.36 4.95
C SER A 83 -4.47 0.86 5.20
N PHE A 84 -3.39 0.12 5.40
CA PHE A 84 -3.44 -1.31 5.71
C PHE A 84 -4.18 -1.57 7.03
N ALA A 85 -3.88 -0.83 8.08
CA ALA A 85 -4.57 -0.94 9.36
C ALA A 85 -6.07 -0.64 9.22
N SER A 86 -6.42 0.38 8.44
CA SER A 86 -7.81 0.74 8.12
C SER A 86 -8.54 -0.38 7.37
N MET A 87 -7.92 -0.96 6.34
CA MET A 87 -8.47 -2.10 5.61
C MET A 87 -8.68 -3.32 6.53
N ALA A 88 -7.73 -3.60 7.42
CA ALA A 88 -7.85 -4.70 8.38
C ALA A 88 -8.99 -4.49 9.39
N PHE A 89 -9.26 -3.23 9.76
CA PHE A 89 -10.36 -2.90 10.65
C PHE A 89 -11.73 -3.09 9.99
N VAL A 90 -11.88 -2.62 8.74
CA VAL A 90 -13.17 -2.58 8.06
C VAL A 90 -13.45 -3.88 7.29
N HIS A 91 -12.44 -4.43 6.60
CA HIS A 91 -12.59 -5.57 5.69
C HIS A 91 -11.42 -6.55 5.78
N PRO A 92 -11.23 -7.25 6.91
CA PRO A 92 -10.12 -8.21 7.05
C PRO A 92 -10.14 -9.33 6.00
N ASP A 93 -11.33 -9.82 5.63
CA ASP A 93 -11.50 -10.88 4.63
C ASP A 93 -11.04 -10.42 3.23
N PHE A 94 -11.16 -9.12 2.93
CA PHE A 94 -10.64 -8.56 1.69
C PHE A 94 -9.11 -8.74 1.62
N ILE A 95 -8.38 -8.44 2.70
CA ILE A 95 -6.93 -8.62 2.75
C ILE A 95 -6.57 -10.09 2.50
N GLN A 96 -7.29 -11.03 3.13
CA GLN A 96 -7.08 -12.46 2.90
C GLN A 96 -7.33 -12.86 1.43
N SER A 97 -8.31 -12.23 0.79
CA SER A 97 -8.68 -12.54 -0.60
C SER A 97 -7.65 -12.06 -1.63
N ILE A 98 -6.87 -11.03 -1.32
CA ILE A 98 -5.87 -10.47 -2.24
C ILE A 98 -4.46 -11.02 -2.06
N ILE A 99 -4.20 -11.76 -0.97
CA ILE A 99 -2.88 -12.36 -0.69
C ILE A 99 -2.96 -13.87 -0.83
N LYS A 100 -2.21 -14.42 -1.76
CA LYS A 100 -2.02 -15.86 -1.92
C LYS A 100 -0.63 -16.25 -1.43
N ASP A 101 -0.57 -17.16 -0.46
CA ASP A 101 0.66 -17.85 -0.08
C ASP A 101 0.93 -18.96 -1.10
N ASN A 102 2.09 -18.95 -1.74
CA ASN A 102 2.46 -19.96 -2.72
C ASN A 102 3.13 -21.20 -2.09
N GLY A 103 3.40 -21.19 -0.77
CA GLY A 103 3.98 -22.29 -0.03
C GLY A 103 5.51 -22.45 -0.13
N ASP A 104 6.17 -21.62 -0.96
CA ASP A 104 7.62 -21.63 -1.23
C ASP A 104 8.34 -20.37 -0.72
N LYS A 105 7.79 -19.74 0.32
CA LYS A 105 8.23 -18.45 0.85
C LYS A 105 8.04 -17.29 -0.15
N THR A 106 7.14 -17.46 -1.09
CA THR A 106 6.70 -16.37 -1.96
C THR A 106 5.21 -16.12 -1.81
N TYR A 107 4.81 -14.89 -2.11
CA TYR A 107 3.43 -14.45 -1.98
C TYR A 107 3.02 -13.72 -3.25
N THR A 108 1.80 -13.97 -3.71
CA THR A 108 1.21 -13.26 -4.85
C THR A 108 0.09 -12.37 -4.39
N ILE A 109 0.17 -11.10 -4.70
CA ILE A 109 -0.78 -10.06 -4.30
C ILE A 109 -1.55 -9.59 -5.52
N SER A 110 -2.89 -9.63 -5.43
CA SER A 110 -3.77 -9.04 -6.43
C SER A 110 -3.80 -7.53 -6.25
N MET A 111 -3.42 -6.79 -7.28
CA MET A 111 -3.36 -5.33 -7.29
C MET A 111 -3.94 -4.79 -8.60
N TYR A 112 -3.91 -3.48 -8.75
CA TYR A 112 -4.33 -2.79 -9.97
C TYR A 112 -3.21 -1.87 -10.46
N ASP A 113 -3.02 -1.84 -11.76
CA ASP A 113 -2.03 -0.95 -12.39
C ASP A 113 -2.50 0.52 -12.38
N PRO A 114 -1.66 1.49 -12.78
CA PRO A 114 -2.03 2.90 -12.82
C PRO A 114 -3.25 3.21 -13.70
N MET A 115 -3.61 2.31 -14.61
CA MET A 115 -4.79 2.42 -15.48
C MET A 115 -6.04 1.72 -14.88
N GLY A 116 -5.92 1.14 -13.67
CA GLY A 116 -7.01 0.41 -13.01
C GLY A 116 -7.24 -0.99 -13.59
N LYS A 117 -6.29 -1.55 -14.33
CA LYS A 117 -6.37 -2.92 -14.84
C LYS A 117 -5.78 -3.89 -13.80
N PRO A 118 -6.39 -5.07 -13.59
CA PRO A 118 -5.86 -6.06 -12.65
C PRO A 118 -4.42 -6.50 -13.00
N ILE A 119 -3.59 -6.60 -11.99
CA ILE A 119 -2.24 -7.15 -12.06
C ILE A 119 -1.96 -8.04 -10.87
N GLU A 120 -0.94 -8.86 -10.98
CA GLU A 120 -0.40 -9.66 -9.88
C GLU A 120 1.03 -9.20 -9.57
N VAL A 121 1.32 -9.03 -8.29
CA VAL A 121 2.64 -8.69 -7.80
C VAL A 121 3.12 -9.81 -6.89
N SER A 122 4.14 -10.55 -7.32
CA SER A 122 4.73 -11.62 -6.53
C SER A 122 5.97 -11.14 -5.80
N VAL A 123 6.09 -11.48 -4.52
CA VAL A 123 7.21 -11.10 -3.66
C VAL A 123 7.77 -12.31 -2.94
N THR A 124 9.05 -12.24 -2.58
CA THR A 124 9.72 -13.22 -1.71
C THR A 124 9.60 -12.82 -0.25
N SER A 125 9.96 -13.71 0.67
CA SER A 125 10.14 -13.42 2.10
C SER A 125 11.45 -12.68 2.41
N LYS A 126 12.09 -12.03 1.43
CA LYS A 126 13.24 -11.16 1.65
C LYS A 126 12.75 -9.73 1.88
N PHE A 127 13.18 -9.12 2.96
CA PHE A 127 12.79 -7.75 3.32
C PHE A 127 14.00 -6.85 3.48
N LEU A 128 13.79 -5.55 3.29
CA LEU A 128 14.83 -4.54 3.41
C LEU A 128 15.40 -4.55 4.82
N SER A 129 16.68 -4.81 4.95
CA SER A 129 17.38 -4.99 6.22
C SER A 129 18.74 -4.27 6.19
N ASN A 130 19.29 -3.97 7.37
CA ASN A 130 20.63 -3.43 7.50
C ASN A 130 21.71 -4.53 7.36
N GLU A 131 22.97 -4.15 7.49
CA GLU A 131 24.11 -5.06 7.47
C GLU A 131 24.09 -6.13 8.58
N ASN A 132 23.42 -5.86 9.68
CA ASN A 132 23.24 -6.81 10.80
C ASN A 132 22.04 -7.76 10.58
N GLY A 133 21.28 -7.58 9.51
CA GLY A 133 20.10 -8.35 9.21
C GLY A 133 18.82 -7.86 9.90
N ASP A 134 18.84 -6.70 10.59
CA ASP A 134 17.63 -6.12 11.18
C ASP A 134 16.75 -5.52 10.09
N HIS A 135 15.47 -5.93 10.00
CA HIS A 135 14.55 -5.43 8.99
C HIS A 135 13.96 -4.05 9.35
N PHE A 136 13.60 -3.29 8.30
CA PHE A 136 12.99 -1.95 8.42
C PHE A 136 11.49 -1.94 8.11
N THR A 137 10.95 -3.05 7.63
CA THR A 137 9.56 -3.20 7.22
C THR A 137 8.61 -3.20 8.41
N SER A 138 7.36 -2.84 8.17
CA SER A 138 6.29 -2.92 9.16
C SER A 138 6.09 -4.36 9.65
N CYS A 139 5.69 -4.53 10.89
CA CYS A 139 5.53 -5.84 11.51
C CYS A 139 4.57 -5.79 12.69
N GLY A 140 4.15 -6.94 13.20
CA GLY A 140 3.39 -7.05 14.43
C GLY A 140 4.17 -6.61 15.67
N LYS A 141 3.45 -6.41 16.77
CA LYS A 141 3.99 -5.91 18.05
C LYS A 141 5.19 -6.71 18.57
N ASN A 142 5.24 -8.01 18.30
CA ASN A 142 6.35 -8.89 18.70
C ASN A 142 7.41 -9.07 17.59
N VAL A 143 7.55 -8.08 16.70
CA VAL A 143 8.47 -8.12 15.56
C VAL A 143 8.15 -9.26 14.56
N VAL A 144 6.93 -9.78 14.59
CA VAL A 144 6.48 -10.82 13.67
C VAL A 144 6.14 -10.21 12.33
N LEU A 145 6.84 -10.62 11.27
CA LEU A 145 6.50 -10.24 9.90
C LEU A 145 5.22 -10.95 9.46
N ASN A 146 4.33 -10.24 8.84
CA ASN A 146 2.96 -10.68 8.59
C ASN A 146 2.41 -10.18 7.25
N TRP A 147 1.11 -10.28 7.07
CA TRP A 147 0.41 -9.82 5.87
C TRP A 147 0.69 -8.36 5.52
N GLY A 148 0.82 -7.48 6.51
CA GLY A 148 1.14 -6.06 6.28
C GLY A 148 2.53 -5.86 5.73
N THR A 149 3.51 -6.61 6.22
CA THR A 149 4.88 -6.64 5.69
C THR A 149 4.92 -7.08 4.23
N VAL A 150 4.10 -8.06 3.88
CA VAL A 150 3.97 -8.58 2.50
C VAL A 150 3.35 -7.53 1.58
N LEU A 151 2.28 -6.84 2.02
CA LEU A 151 1.67 -5.75 1.25
C LEU A 151 2.61 -4.56 1.08
N GLU A 152 3.35 -4.19 2.13
CA GLU A 152 4.36 -3.12 2.08
C GLU A 152 5.42 -3.42 1.00
N LYS A 153 5.96 -4.64 0.98
CA LYS A 153 6.92 -5.05 -0.05
C LYS A 153 6.31 -5.07 -1.45
N ALA A 154 5.07 -5.53 -1.60
CA ALA A 154 4.38 -5.50 -2.89
C ALA A 154 4.24 -4.06 -3.41
N LEU A 155 3.92 -3.12 -2.53
CA LEU A 155 3.83 -1.71 -2.85
C LEU A 155 5.20 -1.11 -3.23
N MET A 156 6.29 -1.48 -2.53
CA MET A 156 7.66 -1.10 -2.90
C MET A 156 8.01 -1.60 -4.30
N LYS A 157 7.69 -2.85 -4.60
CA LYS A 157 7.93 -3.48 -5.90
C LYS A 157 7.11 -2.80 -7.01
N TYR A 158 5.87 -2.49 -6.74
CA TYR A 158 4.98 -1.73 -7.61
C TYR A 158 5.58 -0.35 -7.92
N ARG A 159 5.96 0.41 -6.91
CA ARG A 159 6.56 1.74 -7.08
C ARG A 159 7.88 1.71 -7.85
N HIS A 160 8.71 0.72 -7.60
CA HIS A 160 9.97 0.56 -8.35
C HIS A 160 9.72 0.51 -9.86
N VAL A 161 8.69 -0.20 -10.30
CA VAL A 161 8.37 -0.34 -11.72
C VAL A 161 7.75 0.93 -12.29
N TYR A 162 6.71 1.45 -11.64
CA TYR A 162 5.92 2.54 -12.21
C TYR A 162 6.49 3.92 -11.95
N TRP A 163 7.23 4.11 -10.85
CA TRP A 163 7.83 5.41 -10.49
C TRP A 163 9.36 5.39 -10.47
N LYS A 164 9.98 4.28 -10.83
CA LYS A 164 11.44 4.12 -10.80
C LYS A 164 12.06 4.39 -9.42
N ASN A 165 11.27 4.26 -8.38
CA ASN A 165 11.67 4.47 -7.00
C ASN A 165 10.89 3.56 -6.07
N TYR A 166 11.56 2.66 -5.36
CA TYR A 166 10.92 1.74 -4.41
C TYR A 166 10.53 2.41 -3.08
N ASN A 167 11.04 3.61 -2.80
CA ASN A 167 10.78 4.33 -1.55
C ASN A 167 9.30 4.69 -1.43
N LEU A 168 8.68 4.35 -0.30
CA LEU A 168 7.27 4.62 -0.02
C LEU A 168 7.04 5.97 0.67
N GLY A 169 8.11 6.69 1.01
CA GLY A 169 8.03 7.99 1.65
C GLY A 169 7.19 8.97 0.85
N GLY A 170 6.23 9.60 1.52
CA GLY A 170 5.36 10.61 0.92
C GLY A 170 4.28 10.08 -0.02
N ILE A 171 4.05 8.76 -0.11
CA ILE A 171 2.89 8.25 -0.86
C ILE A 171 1.60 8.69 -0.16
N PRO A 172 0.69 9.40 -0.82
CA PRO A 172 -0.55 9.81 -0.19
C PRO A 172 -1.48 8.61 0.04
N GLN A 173 -2.21 8.60 1.14
CA GLN A 173 -3.14 7.51 1.48
C GLN A 173 -4.15 7.24 0.37
N GLN A 174 -4.65 8.28 -0.29
CA GLN A 174 -5.58 8.18 -1.40
C GLN A 174 -5.01 7.47 -2.65
N GLU A 175 -3.71 7.28 -2.73
CA GLU A 175 -3.08 6.52 -3.80
C GLU A 175 -2.91 5.04 -3.42
N VAL A 176 -2.90 4.70 -2.13
CA VAL A 176 -2.66 3.34 -1.65
C VAL A 176 -3.88 2.44 -1.84
N ASN A 177 -5.03 2.87 -1.34
CA ASN A 177 -6.25 2.05 -1.40
C ASN A 177 -6.65 1.66 -2.84
N PRO A 178 -6.65 2.58 -3.82
CA PRO A 178 -6.98 2.24 -5.20
C PRO A 178 -6.09 1.16 -5.81
N LEU A 179 -4.82 1.07 -5.41
CA LEU A 179 -3.90 0.04 -5.92
C LEU A 179 -4.31 -1.37 -5.51
N PHE A 180 -5.01 -1.52 -4.38
CA PHE A 180 -5.50 -2.81 -3.90
C PHE A 180 -6.96 -3.06 -4.22
N THR A 181 -7.80 -2.01 -4.24
CA THR A 181 -9.25 -2.13 -4.41
C THR A 181 -9.71 -1.96 -5.85
N GLY A 182 -8.91 -1.32 -6.70
CA GLY A 182 -9.30 -0.90 -8.05
C GLY A 182 -10.32 0.24 -8.08
N LYS A 183 -10.61 0.84 -6.93
CA LYS A 183 -11.59 1.91 -6.78
C LYS A 183 -10.91 3.19 -6.33
N GLY A 184 -11.31 4.32 -6.93
CA GLY A 184 -10.86 5.63 -6.48
C GLY A 184 -11.44 6.00 -5.12
N ASP A 185 -10.69 6.81 -4.37
CA ASP A 185 -11.13 7.34 -3.08
C ASP A 185 -11.68 8.77 -3.21
N LEU A 186 -12.50 9.17 -2.25
CA LEU A 186 -12.89 10.55 -2.05
C LEU A 186 -11.93 11.21 -1.06
N VAL A 187 -11.41 12.37 -1.44
CA VAL A 187 -10.54 13.18 -0.58
C VAL A 187 -11.24 14.49 -0.23
N TYR A 188 -11.33 14.74 1.05
CA TYR A 188 -11.85 15.98 1.59
C TYR A 188 -10.70 16.84 2.08
N CYS A 189 -10.56 18.02 1.48
CA CYS A 189 -9.54 18.98 1.87
C CYS A 189 -10.12 20.06 2.77
N TRP A 190 -9.42 20.34 3.86
CA TRP A 190 -9.76 21.36 4.83
C TRP A 190 -8.78 22.52 4.78
N GLY A 191 -9.25 23.76 5.01
CA GLY A 191 -8.41 24.95 5.07
C GLY A 191 -8.86 26.08 4.15
N PRO A 192 -8.09 27.16 3.99
CA PRO A 192 -8.44 28.30 3.17
C PRO A 192 -8.78 27.91 1.72
N GLY A 193 -9.96 28.31 1.24
CA GLY A 193 -10.47 27.95 -0.09
C GLY A 193 -10.90 26.48 -0.24
N LYS A 194 -11.04 25.75 0.86
CA LYS A 194 -11.47 24.36 0.94
C LYS A 194 -12.62 24.21 1.92
N LEU A 195 -12.88 23.00 2.43
CA LEU A 195 -13.95 22.79 3.40
C LEU A 195 -13.73 23.62 4.69
N THR A 196 -14.79 24.24 5.17
CA THR A 196 -14.84 24.90 6.47
C THR A 196 -14.83 23.87 7.61
N ASN A 197 -14.62 24.33 8.84
CA ASN A 197 -14.71 23.49 10.03
C ASN A 197 -16.09 22.80 10.16
N GLU A 198 -17.16 23.50 9.81
CA GLU A 198 -18.51 22.99 9.86
C GLU A 198 -18.74 21.88 8.83
N GLU A 199 -18.34 22.12 7.59
CA GLU A 199 -18.43 21.14 6.51
C GLU A 199 -17.60 19.90 6.82
N MET A 200 -16.35 20.08 7.31
CA MET A 200 -15.52 18.97 7.73
C MET A 200 -16.14 18.17 8.88
N THR A 201 -16.73 18.84 9.86
CA THR A 201 -17.45 18.19 10.98
C THR A 201 -18.62 17.35 10.45
N LYS A 202 -19.35 17.85 9.46
CA LYS A 202 -20.45 17.12 8.81
C LYS A 202 -19.92 15.88 8.09
N VAL A 203 -18.81 15.99 7.33
CA VAL A 203 -18.16 14.84 6.67
C VAL A 203 -17.79 13.77 7.67
N VAL A 204 -17.09 14.14 8.76
CA VAL A 204 -16.67 13.18 9.81
C VAL A 204 -17.87 12.50 10.45
N ARG A 205 -18.91 13.25 10.81
CA ARG A 205 -20.13 12.67 11.41
C ARG A 205 -20.84 11.70 10.46
N THR A 206 -20.89 12.04 9.18
CA THR A 206 -21.53 11.15 8.18
C THR A 206 -20.71 9.88 7.95
N GLY A 207 -19.39 9.97 8.00
CA GLY A 207 -18.50 8.81 7.85
C GLY A 207 -18.46 7.89 9.08
N LEU A 208 -18.93 8.35 10.24
CA LEU A 208 -19.02 7.56 11.47
C LEU A 208 -20.42 6.95 11.71
N ALA A 209 -21.40 7.28 10.89
CA ALA A 209 -22.78 6.75 10.95
C ALA A 209 -22.96 5.54 10.04
#